data_452b90d48558625b3df17289b11162d2
#
_entry.id   452b90d48558625b3df17289b11162d2
#
_cell.length_a   1.000
_cell.length_b   1.000
_cell.length_c   1.000
_cell.angle_alpha   90.00
_cell.angle_beta   90.00
_cell.angle_gamma   90.00
#
_symmetry.space_group_name_H-M   'P 1'
#
loop_
_entity.id
_entity.type
_entity.pdbx_description
1 polymer ?
#
loop_
_entity_poly.entity_id
_entity_poly.type
_entity_poly.pdbx_seq_one_letter_code
_entity_poly.pdbx_strand_id
1 'polypeptide(L)'
;MVIDTLDNLVKYESMNPLFKDVIEFLKNTDLNALEAGKHLIKGNDLFVNIDTAKGRTPDEAVVETHIKMIDIQIPLDGPETYGYTPLSHLPDTPYNAEKDITKYEGMAESFVDCQPGMFAIFFPQDGHAPCITMAPSIKKAIFKIKA
;
A
#
# COMPACT_ATOMS: atom_id res chain seq x y z
N MET A 1 -5.95 -6.25 -6.96
CA MET A 1 -5.71 -6.14 -5.51
C MET A 1 -5.63 -7.55 -4.90
N VAL A 2 -4.75 -7.76 -3.94
CA VAL A 2 -4.66 -8.98 -3.10
C VAL A 2 -4.68 -8.54 -1.64
N ILE A 3 -5.34 -9.30 -0.77
CA ILE A 3 -5.27 -9.14 0.68
C ILE A 3 -5.15 -10.53 1.33
N ASP A 4 -4.19 -10.70 2.24
CA ASP A 4 -3.94 -11.97 2.92
C ASP A 4 -3.10 -11.74 4.18
N THR A 5 -2.81 -12.81 4.93
CA THR A 5 -1.89 -12.78 6.07
C THR A 5 -0.43 -12.77 5.60
N LEU A 6 0.46 -12.17 6.38
CA LEU A 6 1.89 -12.07 6.04
C LEU A 6 2.55 -13.43 5.81
N ASP A 7 2.12 -14.48 6.52
CA ASP A 7 2.63 -15.85 6.34
C ASP A 7 2.36 -16.40 4.93
N ASN A 8 1.33 -15.88 4.27
CA ASN A 8 0.97 -16.28 2.92
C ASN A 8 1.67 -15.48 1.82
N LEU A 9 2.40 -14.40 2.15
CA LEU A 9 3.03 -13.54 1.14
C LEU A 9 3.93 -14.33 0.18
N VAL A 10 4.59 -15.37 0.65
CA VAL A 10 5.43 -16.26 -0.17
C VAL A 10 4.67 -16.90 -1.35
N LYS A 11 3.36 -17.11 -1.22
CA LYS A 11 2.52 -17.68 -2.29
C LYS A 11 2.35 -16.74 -3.48
N TYR A 12 2.63 -15.46 -3.29
CA TYR A 12 2.51 -14.40 -4.30
C TYR A 12 3.85 -14.00 -4.91
N GLU A 13 4.95 -14.68 -4.54
CA GLU A 13 6.31 -14.37 -4.98
C GLU A 13 6.45 -14.26 -6.51
N SER A 14 5.75 -15.12 -7.25
CA SER A 14 5.81 -15.17 -8.71
C SER A 14 5.12 -13.99 -9.43
N MET A 15 4.37 -13.15 -8.72
CA MET A 15 3.62 -12.03 -9.32
C MET A 15 4.51 -10.87 -9.75
N ASN A 16 5.71 -10.72 -9.15
CA ASN A 16 6.73 -9.73 -9.55
C ASN A 16 8.12 -10.23 -9.15
N PRO A 17 9.16 -10.06 -9.98
CA PRO A 17 10.52 -10.54 -9.69
C PRO A 17 11.14 -10.00 -8.39
N LEU A 18 10.69 -8.82 -7.92
CA LEU A 18 11.18 -8.19 -6.69
C LEU A 18 10.43 -8.63 -5.42
N PHE A 19 9.35 -9.39 -5.53
CA PHE A 19 8.60 -9.85 -4.35
C PHE A 19 9.42 -10.78 -3.46
N LYS A 20 10.33 -11.57 -4.03
CA LYS A 20 11.30 -12.37 -3.26
C LYS A 20 12.16 -11.51 -2.33
N ASP A 21 12.53 -10.32 -2.77
CA ASP A 21 13.36 -9.40 -1.99
C ASP A 21 12.55 -8.74 -0.86
N VAL A 22 11.25 -8.49 -1.08
CA VAL A 22 10.32 -8.06 -0.02
C VAL A 22 10.19 -9.14 1.04
N ILE A 23 9.98 -10.41 0.62
CA ILE A 23 9.86 -11.56 1.53
C ILE A 23 11.15 -11.74 2.35
N GLU A 24 12.31 -11.66 1.71
CA GLU A 24 13.61 -11.76 2.37
C GLU A 24 13.82 -10.61 3.37
N PHE A 25 13.45 -9.39 3.00
CA PHE A 25 13.52 -8.23 3.88
C PHE A 25 12.64 -8.41 5.12
N LEU A 26 11.40 -8.88 4.95
CA LEU A 26 10.46 -9.12 6.06
C LEU A 26 10.93 -10.22 7.01
N LYS A 27 11.63 -11.26 6.52
CA LYS A 27 12.21 -12.32 7.37
C LYS A 27 13.33 -11.83 8.27
N ASN A 28 14.07 -10.80 7.84
CA ASN A 28 15.29 -10.32 8.50
C ASN A 28 15.10 -8.98 9.22
N THR A 29 13.89 -8.38 9.17
CA THR A 29 13.67 -7.01 9.64
C THR A 29 12.38 -6.91 10.44
N ASP A 30 12.47 -6.41 11.66
CA ASP A 30 11.29 -5.97 12.42
C ASP A 30 10.85 -4.58 11.93
N LEU A 31 9.73 -4.51 11.21
CA LEU A 31 9.19 -3.25 10.69
C LEU A 31 8.86 -2.24 11.79
N ASN A 32 8.49 -2.72 13.01
CA ASN A 32 8.17 -1.84 14.12
C ASN A 32 9.42 -1.14 14.69
N ALA A 33 10.59 -1.74 14.53
CA ALA A 33 11.87 -1.19 14.97
C ALA A 33 12.48 -0.18 13.99
N LEU A 34 11.94 -0.09 12.75
CA LEU A 34 12.43 0.86 11.76
C LEU A 34 11.99 2.28 12.11
N GLU A 35 12.88 3.24 11.90
CA GLU A 35 12.58 4.67 11.99
C GLU A 35 11.62 5.10 10.87
N ALA A 36 10.87 6.16 11.10
CA ALA A 36 10.02 6.77 10.08
C ALA A 36 10.88 7.25 8.88
N GLY A 37 10.37 7.06 7.68
CA GLY A 37 11.02 7.48 6.45
C GLY A 37 11.26 6.35 5.45
N LYS A 38 12.06 6.66 4.43
CA LYS A 38 12.36 5.77 3.30
C LYS A 38 13.59 4.90 3.57
N HIS A 39 13.44 3.59 3.46
CA HIS A 39 14.51 2.59 3.56
C HIS A 39 14.69 1.89 2.23
N LEU A 40 15.85 2.06 1.61
CA LEU A 40 16.17 1.45 0.31
C LEU A 40 16.51 -0.03 0.48
N ILE A 41 15.95 -0.88 -0.36
CA ILE A 41 16.21 -2.33 -0.43
C ILE A 41 16.99 -2.64 -1.72
N LYS A 42 16.48 -2.21 -2.88
CA LYS A 42 17.15 -2.26 -4.18
C LYS A 42 17.09 -0.90 -4.88
N GLY A 43 17.67 0.10 -4.27
CA GLY A 43 17.64 1.46 -4.79
C GLY A 43 16.21 1.98 -4.92
N ASN A 44 15.91 2.62 -6.05
CA ASN A 44 14.57 3.14 -6.32
C ASN A 44 13.60 2.11 -6.94
N ASP A 45 14.09 0.93 -7.30
CA ASP A 45 13.24 -0.14 -7.85
C ASP A 45 12.49 -0.90 -6.74
N LEU A 46 13.03 -0.90 -5.50
CA LEU A 46 12.37 -1.47 -4.33
C LEU A 46 12.82 -0.74 -3.06
N PHE A 47 11.87 -0.19 -2.35
CA PHE A 47 12.08 0.45 -1.04
C PHE A 47 10.82 0.31 -0.17
N VAL A 48 10.97 0.54 1.14
CA VAL A 48 9.86 0.62 2.08
C VAL A 48 9.82 1.99 2.74
N ASN A 49 8.65 2.59 2.82
CA ASN A 49 8.37 3.76 3.63
C ASN A 49 7.71 3.32 4.94
N ILE A 50 8.26 3.75 6.07
CA ILE A 50 7.61 3.67 7.38
C ILE A 50 6.97 5.01 7.64
N ASP A 51 5.66 5.04 7.77
CA ASP A 51 4.89 6.27 7.93
C ASP A 51 3.88 6.16 9.08
N THR A 52 3.58 7.31 9.68
CA THR A 52 2.45 7.47 10.61
C THR A 52 1.50 8.47 9.97
N ALA A 53 0.50 7.92 9.28
CA ALA A 53 -0.47 8.70 8.54
C ALA A 53 -1.65 9.13 9.43
N LYS A 54 -2.23 10.30 9.16
CA LYS A 54 -3.49 10.72 9.77
C LYS A 54 -4.61 9.78 9.35
N GLY A 55 -5.39 9.31 10.33
CA GLY A 55 -6.61 8.55 10.09
C GLY A 55 -7.65 9.36 9.32
N ARG A 56 -8.42 8.68 8.47
CA ARG A 56 -9.52 9.23 7.68
C ARG A 56 -10.80 8.43 7.90
N THR A 57 -11.93 9.08 7.75
CA THR A 57 -13.21 8.40 7.63
C THR A 57 -13.41 7.87 6.19
N PRO A 58 -14.35 6.94 5.94
CA PRO A 58 -14.69 6.53 4.58
C PRO A 58 -15.10 7.69 3.66
N ASP A 59 -15.77 8.71 4.20
CA ASP A 59 -16.20 9.91 3.44
C ASP A 59 -15.04 10.83 3.06
N GLU A 60 -13.91 10.75 3.79
CA GLU A 60 -12.67 11.48 3.50
C GLU A 60 -11.71 10.65 2.61
N ALA A 61 -12.14 9.47 2.16
CA ALA A 61 -11.31 8.57 1.37
C ALA A 61 -10.91 9.23 0.04
N VAL A 62 -9.62 9.16 -0.27
CA VAL A 62 -9.06 9.61 -1.55
C VAL A 62 -8.45 8.39 -2.22
N VAL A 63 -9.06 7.96 -3.32
CA VAL A 63 -8.51 6.88 -4.14
C VAL A 63 -7.28 7.40 -4.86
N GLU A 64 -6.22 6.61 -4.86
CA GLU A 64 -4.99 6.88 -5.60
C GLU A 64 -4.61 5.70 -6.49
N THR A 65 -3.95 6.00 -7.61
CA THR A 65 -3.37 5.01 -8.52
C THR A 65 -1.92 5.36 -8.82
N HIS A 66 -1.14 4.33 -9.14
CA HIS A 66 0.26 4.46 -9.55
C HIS A 66 0.44 3.86 -10.95
N ILE A 67 1.42 4.33 -11.72
CA ILE A 67 1.74 3.78 -13.05
C ILE A 67 2.99 2.90 -12.98
N LYS A 68 4.00 3.36 -12.21
CA LYS A 68 5.34 2.76 -12.21
C LYS A 68 5.56 1.77 -11.06
N MET A 69 4.74 1.87 -10.00
CA MET A 69 4.97 1.13 -8.76
C MET A 69 3.76 0.28 -8.39
N ILE A 70 4.06 -0.87 -7.79
CA ILE A 70 3.13 -1.71 -7.03
C ILE A 70 3.31 -1.34 -5.56
N ASP A 71 2.21 -1.24 -4.81
CA ASP A 71 2.24 -1.08 -3.37
C ASP A 71 2.00 -2.40 -2.66
N ILE A 72 2.84 -2.74 -1.66
CA ILE A 72 2.45 -3.68 -0.61
C ILE A 72 2.36 -2.89 0.68
N GLN A 73 1.16 -2.81 1.25
CA GLN A 73 0.87 -2.03 2.44
C GLN A 73 0.58 -2.95 3.62
N ILE A 74 1.19 -2.66 4.77
CA ILE A 74 1.14 -3.47 5.99
C ILE A 74 0.85 -2.53 7.15
N PRO A 75 -0.35 -2.58 7.76
CA PRO A 75 -0.64 -1.84 8.99
C PRO A 75 0.15 -2.44 10.16
N LEU A 76 0.72 -1.58 11.04
CA LEU A 76 1.64 -1.99 12.09
C LEU A 76 1.05 -1.87 13.50
N ASP A 77 0.29 -0.81 13.79
CA ASP A 77 -0.18 -0.48 15.14
C ASP A 77 -1.70 -0.54 15.33
N GLY A 78 -2.45 -0.79 14.27
CA GLY A 78 -3.91 -0.88 14.34
C GLY A 78 -4.52 -1.31 12.99
N PRO A 79 -5.84 -1.55 12.96
CA PRO A 79 -6.53 -1.90 11.74
C PRO A 79 -6.61 -0.72 10.77
N GLU A 80 -6.46 -1.02 9.49
CA GLU A 80 -6.67 -0.09 8.38
C GLU A 80 -7.72 -0.67 7.43
N THR A 81 -8.64 0.17 6.99
CA THR A 81 -9.58 -0.17 5.92
C THR A 81 -9.06 0.46 4.63
N TYR A 82 -9.02 -0.31 3.56
CA TYR A 82 -8.71 0.20 2.22
C TYR A 82 -9.98 0.34 1.40
N GLY A 83 -10.21 1.53 0.83
CA GLY A 83 -11.15 1.70 -0.26
C GLY A 83 -10.56 1.13 -1.55
N TYR A 84 -11.39 0.60 -2.44
CA TYR A 84 -10.96 0.02 -3.71
C TYR A 84 -11.90 0.43 -4.84
N THR A 85 -11.30 0.74 -5.99
CA THR A 85 -11.99 0.97 -7.26
C THR A 85 -11.07 0.55 -8.40
N PRO A 86 -11.50 -0.31 -9.34
CA PRO A 86 -10.68 -0.66 -10.49
C PRO A 86 -10.41 0.58 -11.36
N LEU A 87 -9.19 0.69 -11.89
CA LEU A 87 -8.77 1.84 -12.74
C LEU A 87 -9.75 2.10 -13.88
N SER A 88 -10.36 1.05 -14.46
CA SER A 88 -11.33 1.17 -15.56
C SER A 88 -12.64 1.90 -15.19
N HIS A 89 -12.92 2.06 -13.89
CA HIS A 89 -14.10 2.79 -13.40
C HIS A 89 -13.77 4.24 -13.03
N LEU A 90 -12.49 4.61 -13.00
CA LEU A 90 -12.04 5.96 -12.65
C LEU A 90 -12.01 6.86 -13.88
N PRO A 91 -12.36 8.16 -13.72
CA PRO A 91 -12.31 9.11 -14.82
C PRO A 91 -10.88 9.40 -15.25
N ASP A 92 -10.70 9.86 -16.48
CA ASP A 92 -9.41 10.39 -16.92
C ASP A 92 -9.03 11.63 -16.08
N THR A 93 -7.91 11.52 -15.37
CA THR A 93 -7.46 12.54 -14.41
C THR A 93 -5.95 12.75 -14.56
N PRO A 94 -5.45 14.00 -14.46
CA PRO A 94 -4.04 14.31 -14.65
C PRO A 94 -3.14 13.53 -13.68
N TYR A 95 -2.15 12.85 -14.26
CA TYR A 95 -1.13 12.10 -13.53
C TYR A 95 0.03 12.97 -13.10
N ASN A 96 0.44 12.87 -11.84
CA ASN A 96 1.66 13.48 -11.33
C ASN A 96 2.83 12.51 -11.49
N ALA A 97 3.65 12.73 -12.52
CA ALA A 97 4.76 11.85 -12.87
C ALA A 97 5.94 11.89 -11.88
N GLU A 98 6.09 13.00 -11.12
CA GLU A 98 7.14 13.15 -10.11
C GLU A 98 6.86 12.27 -8.89
N LYS A 99 5.59 12.22 -8.48
CA LYS A 99 5.13 11.44 -7.31
C LYS A 99 4.60 10.06 -7.68
N ASP A 100 4.52 9.74 -8.96
CA ASP A 100 3.87 8.52 -9.48
C ASP A 100 2.47 8.33 -8.93
N ILE A 101 1.60 9.35 -9.02
CA ILE A 101 0.27 9.31 -8.41
C ILE A 101 -0.79 10.06 -9.22
N THR A 102 -1.98 9.47 -9.31
CA THR A 102 -3.22 10.17 -9.65
C THR A 102 -4.18 10.05 -8.46
N LYS A 103 -4.93 11.11 -8.15
CA LYS A 103 -5.86 11.14 -7.01
C LYS A 103 -7.29 11.41 -7.45
N TYR A 104 -8.24 10.71 -6.80
CA TYR A 104 -9.67 10.77 -7.09
C TYR A 104 -10.44 10.87 -5.75
N GLU A 105 -11.12 11.99 -5.52
CA GLU A 105 -11.88 12.22 -4.30
C GLU A 105 -13.22 11.47 -4.34
N GLY A 106 -13.57 10.79 -3.25
CA GLY A 106 -14.88 10.17 -3.06
C GLY A 106 -15.21 9.03 -4.04
N MET A 107 -14.22 8.37 -4.64
CA MET A 107 -14.41 7.38 -5.70
C MET A 107 -14.27 5.92 -5.24
N ALA A 108 -14.21 5.64 -3.93
CA ALA A 108 -14.09 4.26 -3.43
C ALA A 108 -15.44 3.52 -3.57
N GLU A 109 -15.43 2.38 -4.27
CA GLU A 109 -16.62 1.55 -4.53
C GLU A 109 -16.77 0.39 -3.55
N SER A 110 -15.67 -0.10 -3.00
CA SER A 110 -15.62 -1.22 -2.06
C SER A 110 -14.64 -0.93 -0.96
N PHE A 111 -14.84 -1.56 0.20
CA PHE A 111 -13.95 -1.40 1.35
C PHE A 111 -13.54 -2.76 1.89
N VAL A 112 -12.28 -2.89 2.30
CA VAL A 112 -11.73 -4.12 2.88
C VAL A 112 -10.85 -3.81 4.06
N ASP A 113 -11.04 -4.55 5.15
CA ASP A 113 -10.26 -4.40 6.38
C ASP A 113 -8.96 -5.21 6.31
N CYS A 114 -7.89 -4.60 6.81
CA CYS A 114 -6.57 -5.19 6.93
C CYS A 114 -6.07 -4.99 8.36
N GLN A 115 -5.81 -6.08 9.05
CA GLN A 115 -5.34 -6.07 10.44
C GLN A 115 -3.80 -6.10 10.49
N PRO A 116 -3.16 -5.68 11.59
CA PRO A 116 -1.76 -6.02 11.83
C PRO A 116 -1.52 -7.54 11.67
N GLY A 117 -0.44 -7.91 10.96
CA GLY A 117 -0.18 -9.30 10.56
C GLY A 117 -0.75 -9.68 9.19
N MET A 118 -1.44 -8.76 8.54
CA MET A 118 -1.93 -8.87 7.16
C MET A 118 -1.20 -7.89 6.24
N PHE A 119 -1.38 -8.07 4.93
CA PHE A 119 -0.93 -7.14 3.89
C PHE A 119 -1.99 -6.95 2.82
N ALA A 120 -1.90 -5.83 2.11
CA ALA A 120 -2.64 -5.58 0.88
C ALA A 120 -1.66 -5.28 -0.26
N ILE A 121 -1.86 -5.87 -1.45
CA ILE A 121 -1.11 -5.56 -2.68
C ILE A 121 -2.01 -4.80 -3.62
N PHE A 122 -1.54 -3.66 -4.10
CA PHE A 122 -2.20 -2.84 -5.12
C PHE A 122 -1.28 -2.72 -6.35
N PHE A 123 -1.78 -3.22 -7.48
CA PHE A 123 -1.11 -3.11 -8.77
C PHE A 123 -1.51 -1.81 -9.48
N PRO A 124 -0.85 -1.41 -10.58
CA PRO A 124 -1.20 -0.19 -11.32
C PRO A 124 -2.67 -0.08 -11.75
N GLN A 125 -3.35 -1.21 -11.96
CA GLN A 125 -4.78 -1.25 -12.30
C GLN A 125 -5.72 -1.15 -11.10
N ASP A 126 -5.19 -1.08 -9.88
CA ASP A 126 -5.97 -1.06 -8.63
C ASP A 126 -5.97 0.36 -8.04
N GLY A 127 -7.08 1.09 -8.21
CA GLY A 127 -7.32 2.30 -7.42
C GLY A 127 -7.57 1.93 -5.96
N HIS A 128 -6.88 2.58 -5.04
CA HIS A 128 -7.00 2.29 -3.62
C HIS A 128 -6.99 3.55 -2.77
N ALA A 129 -7.80 3.58 -1.71
CA ALA A 129 -7.86 4.66 -0.74
C ALA A 129 -7.32 4.17 0.60
N PRO A 130 -6.09 4.55 0.97
CA PRO A 130 -5.47 4.15 2.22
C PRO A 130 -5.88 5.05 3.38
N CYS A 131 -5.45 4.67 4.59
CA CYS A 131 -5.53 5.43 5.84
C CYS A 131 -6.93 5.54 6.42
N ILE A 132 -7.89 4.72 6.00
CA ILE A 132 -9.22 4.71 6.62
C ILE A 132 -9.13 3.91 7.93
N THR A 133 -9.38 4.60 9.06
CA THR A 133 -9.31 4.00 10.39
C THR A 133 -10.09 4.86 11.39
N MET A 134 -10.58 4.24 12.47
CA MET A 134 -11.20 4.96 13.60
C MET A 134 -10.17 5.60 14.53
N ALA A 135 -8.89 5.24 14.42
CA ALA A 135 -7.82 5.84 15.18
C ALA A 135 -7.44 7.21 14.60
N PRO A 136 -6.89 8.15 15.41
CA PRO A 136 -6.44 9.45 14.92
C PRO A 136 -5.27 9.35 13.94
N SER A 137 -4.49 8.28 14.02
CA SER A 137 -3.37 7.98 13.11
C SER A 137 -3.15 6.49 13.02
N ILE A 138 -2.43 6.07 11.97
CA ILE A 138 -2.00 4.69 11.77
C ILE A 138 -0.54 4.64 11.35
N LYS A 139 0.25 3.82 12.05
CA LYS A 139 1.62 3.49 11.65
C LYS A 139 1.57 2.32 10.67
N LYS A 140 2.26 2.44 9.55
CA LYS A 140 2.25 1.45 8.49
C LYS A 140 3.57 1.37 7.74
N ALA A 141 3.82 0.23 7.13
CA ALA A 141 4.88 0.05 6.14
C ALA A 141 4.27 -0.01 4.74
N ILE A 142 4.88 0.73 3.80
CA ILE A 142 4.46 0.78 2.40
C ILE A 142 5.67 0.42 1.55
N PHE A 143 5.71 -0.82 1.05
CA PHE A 143 6.70 -1.21 0.05
C PHE A 143 6.28 -0.65 -1.30
N LYS A 144 7.19 0.05 -1.95
CA LYS A 144 7.09 0.54 -3.31
C LYS A 144 7.98 -0.32 -4.19
N ILE A 145 7.38 -1.00 -5.15
CA ILE A 145 8.00 -2.05 -5.96
C ILE A 145 7.77 -1.70 -7.43
N LYS A 146 8.83 -1.63 -8.20
CA LYS A 146 8.71 -1.37 -9.64
C LYS A 146 7.84 -2.43 -10.32
N ALA A 147 6.82 -1.96 -11.06
CA ALA A 147 5.83 -2.76 -11.76
C ALA A 147 6.41 -3.44 -13.01
#